data_b2899d8a7bb8ef2e7a0051eb04d6e279
#
_entry.id   b2899d8a7bb8ef2e7a0051eb04d6e279
#
_cell.length_a   1.000
_cell.length_b   1.000
_cell.length_c   1.000
_cell.angle_alpha   90.00
_cell.angle_beta   90.00
_cell.angle_gamma   90.00
#
_symmetry.space_group_name_H-M   'P 1'
#
loop_
_entity.id
_entity.type
_entity.pdbx_description
1 polymer ?
#
loop_
_entity_poly.entity_id
_entity_poly.type
_entity_poly.pdbx_seq_one_letter_code
_entity_poly.pdbx_strand_id
1 'polypeptide(L)'
;MTADNGFDELIHPATRLQIVSLLAAADWAEFTFIREQLGLSDSALSKQLSTLEEAGYVTVERPLSERRRRVRARLTPVGRERFTAHVAALLGIIAGA
;
A
#
# COMPACT_ATOMS: atom_id res chain seq x y z
N MET A 1 -13.49 7.23 19.69
CA MET A 1 -13.42 7.68 18.95
C MET A 1 -12.23 7.79 18.41
N THR A 2 -11.97 8.11 17.60
CA THR A 2 -10.94 8.03 17.04
C THR A 2 -10.28 9.16 17.03
N ALA A 3 -9.20 9.23 17.28
CA ALA A 3 -8.54 10.23 17.33
C ALA A 3 -8.35 10.75 16.11
N ASP A 4 -8.60 10.84 15.32
CA ASP A 4 -8.55 11.40 14.19
C ASP A 4 -7.34 12.19 13.97
N ASN A 5 -6.19 11.74 14.39
CA ASN A 5 -4.95 12.39 14.12
C ASN A 5 -4.37 11.91 12.81
N GLY A 6 -5.09 11.06 12.07
CA GLY A 6 -4.60 10.56 10.80
C GLY A 6 -3.86 9.24 10.88
N PHE A 7 -3.61 8.76 12.08
CA PHE A 7 -2.91 7.49 12.23
C PHE A 7 -3.81 6.38 11.69
N ASP A 8 -3.24 5.51 10.87
CA ASP A 8 -4.02 4.47 10.21
C ASP A 8 -3.42 3.11 10.52
N GLU A 9 -4.12 2.34 11.33
CA GLU A 9 -3.61 1.06 11.75
C GLU A 9 -3.59 0.03 10.65
N LEU A 10 -4.35 0.21 9.61
CA LEU A 10 -4.30 -0.71 8.50
C LEU A 10 -3.00 -0.54 7.71
N ILE A 11 -2.54 0.69 7.57
CA ILE A 11 -1.31 0.97 6.84
C ILE A 11 -0.08 0.74 7.70
N HIS A 12 -0.23 0.86 9.01
CA HIS A 12 0.93 0.89 9.92
C HIS A 12 1.81 -0.36 9.90
N PRO A 13 1.28 -1.58 9.79
CA PRO A 13 2.16 -2.76 9.80
C PRO A 13 3.23 -2.65 8.73
N ALA A 14 4.45 -3.00 9.09
CA ALA A 14 5.62 -2.70 8.28
C ALA A 14 5.50 -3.09 6.82
N THR A 15 5.01 -4.28 6.54
CA THR A 15 4.93 -4.72 5.16
C THR A 15 3.94 -3.88 4.36
N ARG A 16 2.78 -3.60 4.92
CA ARG A 16 1.81 -2.78 4.21
C ARG A 16 2.30 -1.35 4.08
N LEU A 17 2.97 -0.85 5.11
CA LEU A 17 3.53 0.49 5.04
C LEU A 17 4.55 0.59 3.90
N GLN A 18 5.38 -0.42 3.75
CA GLN A 18 6.35 -0.44 2.67
C GLN A 18 5.69 -0.50 1.31
N ILE A 19 4.64 -1.31 1.18
CA ILE A 19 3.92 -1.41 -0.10
C ILE A 19 3.29 -0.07 -0.45
N VAL A 20 2.60 0.54 0.50
CA VAL A 20 1.91 1.79 0.23
C VAL A 20 2.93 2.89 -0.06
N SER A 21 4.06 2.90 0.64
CA SER A 21 5.11 3.88 0.40
C SER A 21 5.66 3.76 -1.02
N LEU A 22 5.87 2.53 -1.47
CA LEU A 22 6.38 2.31 -2.80
C LEU A 22 5.36 2.80 -3.84
N LEU A 23 4.10 2.49 -3.63
CA LEU A 23 3.06 2.90 -4.57
C LEU A 23 2.80 4.41 -4.52
N ALA A 24 3.07 5.04 -3.39
CA ALA A 24 2.91 6.49 -3.30
C ALA A 24 3.93 7.23 -4.15
N ALA A 25 5.07 6.61 -4.38
CA ALA A 25 6.12 7.23 -5.16
C ALA A 25 5.98 6.93 -6.66
N ALA A 26 4.98 6.17 -7.05
CA ALA A 26 4.81 5.78 -8.44
C ALA A 26 3.34 5.88 -8.83
N ASP A 27 3.05 5.88 -10.13
CA ASP A 27 1.66 5.85 -10.54
C ASP A 27 1.10 4.46 -10.40
N TRP A 28 1.92 3.45 -10.60
CA TRP A 28 1.56 2.07 -10.46
C TRP A 28 2.85 1.25 -10.42
N ALA A 29 2.75 0.03 -9.97
CA ALA A 29 3.90 -0.86 -9.97
C ALA A 29 3.44 -2.28 -10.25
N GLU A 30 4.28 -3.06 -10.93
CA GLU A 30 3.96 -4.44 -11.22
C GLU A 30 4.16 -5.28 -9.98
N PHE A 31 3.34 -6.31 -9.87
CA PHE A 31 3.41 -7.23 -8.73
C PHE A 31 4.82 -7.77 -8.54
N THR A 32 5.47 -8.18 -9.64
CA THR A 32 6.81 -8.77 -9.51
C THR A 32 7.81 -7.74 -9.03
N PHE A 33 7.65 -6.49 -9.45
CA PHE A 33 8.56 -5.44 -9.01
C PHE A 33 8.42 -5.20 -7.51
N ILE A 34 7.17 -5.11 -7.03
CA ILE A 34 6.93 -4.91 -5.60
C ILE A 34 7.50 -6.07 -4.81
N ARG A 35 7.23 -7.28 -5.29
CA ARG A 35 7.68 -8.47 -4.60
C ARG A 35 9.21 -8.48 -4.46
N GLU A 36 9.90 -8.17 -5.54
CA GLU A 36 11.34 -8.20 -5.52
C GLU A 36 11.95 -7.07 -4.71
N GLN A 37 11.37 -5.90 -4.80
CA GLN A 37 11.87 -4.77 -4.04
C GLN A 37 11.74 -5.01 -2.54
N LEU A 38 10.68 -5.65 -2.11
CA LEU A 38 10.43 -5.84 -0.70
C LEU A 38 10.84 -7.22 -0.19
N GLY A 39 11.34 -8.07 -1.08
CA GLY A 39 11.79 -9.40 -0.65
C GLY A 39 10.68 -10.30 -0.16
N LEU A 40 9.51 -10.22 -0.78
CA LEU A 40 8.37 -10.99 -0.32
C LEU A 40 8.11 -12.19 -1.20
N SER A 41 7.41 -13.18 -0.65
CA SER A 41 6.94 -14.29 -1.46
C SER A 41 5.69 -13.86 -2.20
N ASP A 42 5.29 -14.61 -3.22
CA ASP A 42 4.07 -14.32 -3.95
C ASP A 42 2.88 -14.33 -3.01
N SER A 43 2.78 -15.31 -2.15
CA SER A 43 1.62 -15.41 -1.27
C SER A 43 1.59 -14.30 -0.23
N ALA A 44 2.75 -13.91 0.27
CA ALA A 44 2.79 -12.84 1.25
C ALA A 44 2.33 -11.52 0.62
N LEU A 45 2.82 -11.22 -0.59
CA LEU A 45 2.42 -9.99 -1.25
C LEU A 45 0.95 -10.03 -1.61
N SER A 46 0.47 -11.18 -2.14
CA SER A 46 -0.94 -11.30 -2.49
C SER A 46 -1.82 -11.04 -1.30
N LYS A 47 -1.46 -11.56 -0.15
CA LYS A 47 -2.26 -11.39 1.03
C LYS A 47 -2.32 -9.93 1.46
N GLN A 48 -1.19 -9.26 1.44
CA GLN A 48 -1.15 -7.86 1.86
C GLN A 48 -1.90 -6.97 0.87
N LEU A 49 -1.76 -7.25 -0.42
CA LEU A 49 -2.48 -6.47 -1.42
C LEU A 49 -3.98 -6.68 -1.30
N SER A 50 -4.42 -7.91 -1.00
CA SER A 50 -5.84 -8.16 -0.81
C SER A 50 -6.39 -7.37 0.37
N THR A 51 -5.65 -7.29 1.45
CA THR A 51 -6.06 -6.53 2.61
C THR A 51 -6.22 -5.05 2.25
N LEU A 52 -5.26 -4.52 1.50
CA LEU A 52 -5.31 -3.12 1.09
C LEU A 52 -6.41 -2.87 0.07
N GLU A 53 -6.64 -3.85 -0.81
CA GLU A 53 -7.68 -3.72 -1.82
C GLU A 53 -9.05 -3.72 -1.19
N GLU A 54 -9.27 -4.58 -0.22
CA GLU A 54 -10.55 -4.64 0.46
C GLU A 54 -10.85 -3.36 1.22
N ALA A 55 -9.83 -2.70 1.70
CA ALA A 55 -10.02 -1.43 2.40
C ALA A 55 -10.21 -0.27 1.43
N GLY A 56 -10.04 -0.51 0.14
CA GLY A 56 -10.20 0.56 -0.84
C GLY A 56 -8.98 1.42 -1.01
N TYR A 57 -7.83 0.98 -0.51
CA TYR A 57 -6.62 1.78 -0.57
C TYR A 57 -5.81 1.52 -1.82
N VAL A 58 -5.93 0.36 -2.43
CA VAL A 58 -5.24 0.06 -3.68
C VAL A 58 -6.20 -0.57 -4.66
N THR A 59 -5.89 -0.44 -5.94
CA THR A 59 -6.57 -1.16 -7.00
C THR A 59 -5.55 -2.11 -7.60
N VAL A 60 -5.96 -3.34 -7.81
CA VAL A 60 -5.08 -4.32 -8.44
C VAL A 60 -5.66 -4.63 -9.81
N GLU A 61 -4.87 -4.38 -10.83
CA GLU A 61 -5.30 -4.57 -12.21
C GLU A 61 -4.72 -5.85 -12.75
N ARG A 62 -5.57 -6.72 -13.28
CA ARG A 62 -5.15 -7.99 -13.82
C ARG A 62 -5.49 -8.00 -15.29
N PRO A 63 -4.49 -7.86 -16.17
CA PRO A 63 -4.75 -7.80 -17.60
C PRO A 63 -5.41 -9.06 -18.10
N LEU A 64 -6.23 -8.92 -19.12
CA LEU A 64 -6.90 -10.06 -19.68
C LEU A 64 -6.00 -10.91 -20.56
N SER A 65 -4.87 -10.35 -21.00
CA SER A 65 -4.00 -11.09 -21.87
C SER A 65 -3.41 -12.28 -21.18
N GLU A 66 -3.51 -13.43 -21.78
CA GLU A 66 -3.01 -14.53 -21.12
C GLU A 66 -1.58 -14.70 -21.35
N ARG A 67 -0.98 -14.08 -22.31
CA ARG A 67 0.36 -14.29 -22.55
C ARG A 67 1.16 -13.76 -21.45
N ARG A 68 0.88 -12.65 -20.91
CA ARG A 68 1.62 -12.11 -19.92
C ARG A 68 0.80 -11.70 -18.85
N ARG A 69 0.95 -12.05 -17.74
CA ARG A 69 0.19 -11.75 -16.67
C ARG A 69 0.81 -10.65 -15.98
N ARG A 70 0.80 -9.41 -16.30
CA ARG A 70 1.38 -8.32 -15.64
C ARG A 70 0.42 -7.68 -14.70
N VAL A 71 0.26 -8.26 -13.55
CA VAL A 71 -0.60 -7.72 -12.51
C VAL A 71 0.05 -6.44 -11.98
N ARG A 72 -0.70 -5.39 -11.86
CA ARG A 72 -0.22 -4.11 -11.38
C ARG A 72 -1.05 -3.64 -10.22
N ALA A 73 -0.46 -2.83 -9.35
CA ALA A 73 -1.18 -2.21 -8.25
C ALA A 73 -0.96 -0.72 -8.28
N ARG A 74 -1.94 0.03 -7.81
CA ARG A 74 -1.81 1.47 -7.69
C ARG A 74 -2.60 1.94 -6.49
N LEU A 75 -2.20 3.06 -5.90
CA LEU A 75 -2.98 3.62 -4.83
C LEU A 75 -4.23 4.27 -5.39
N THR A 76 -5.33 4.14 -4.67
CA THR A 76 -6.52 4.90 -4.99
C THR A 76 -6.35 6.30 -4.40
N PRO A 77 -7.19 7.26 -4.78
CA PRO A 77 -7.15 8.57 -4.14
C PRO A 77 -7.32 8.49 -2.63
N VAL A 78 -8.20 7.58 -2.17
CA VAL A 78 -8.38 7.39 -0.72
C VAL A 78 -7.12 6.83 -0.10
N GLY A 79 -6.48 5.86 -0.75
CA GLY A 79 -5.26 5.29 -0.23
C GLY A 79 -4.15 6.32 -0.11
N ARG A 80 -4.06 7.20 -1.12
CA ARG A 80 -3.03 8.22 -1.09
C ARG A 80 -3.29 9.23 0.02
N GLU A 81 -4.54 9.60 0.19
CA GLU A 81 -4.91 10.53 1.24
C GLU A 81 -4.63 9.94 2.61
N ARG A 82 -5.01 8.69 2.81
CA ARG A 82 -4.78 8.04 4.10
C ARG A 82 -3.30 7.86 4.38
N PHE A 83 -2.52 7.58 3.35
CA PHE A 83 -1.08 7.44 3.54
C PHE A 83 -0.46 8.77 3.95
N THR A 84 -0.84 9.85 3.29
CA THR A 84 -0.30 11.16 3.61
C THR A 84 -0.62 11.52 5.06
N ALA A 85 -1.86 11.27 5.48
CA ALA A 85 -2.26 11.57 6.84
C ALA A 85 -1.52 10.70 7.85
N HIS A 86 -1.31 9.44 7.51
CA HIS A 86 -0.62 8.52 8.41
C HIS A 86 0.83 8.93 8.61
N VAL A 87 1.50 9.33 7.52
CA VAL A 87 2.88 9.78 7.62
C VAL A 87 2.98 11.02 8.51
N ALA A 88 2.05 11.94 8.33
CA ALA A 88 2.04 13.15 9.16
C ALA A 88 1.83 12.79 10.63
N ALA A 89 0.94 11.84 10.89
CA ALA A 89 0.69 11.40 12.26
C ALA A 89 1.93 10.75 12.87
N LEU A 90 2.62 9.93 12.07
CA LEU A 90 3.84 9.29 12.56
C LEU A 90 4.91 10.32 12.89
N LEU A 91 5.08 11.28 12.00
CA LEU A 91 6.07 12.33 12.25
C LEU A 91 5.71 13.13 13.49
N GLY A 92 4.43 13.36 13.72
CA GLY A 92 4.00 14.04 14.92
C GLY A 92 4.31 13.26 16.18
N ILE A 93 4.13 11.95 16.14
CA ILE A 93 4.43 11.10 17.27
C ILE A 93 5.93 11.14 17.56
N ILE A 94 6.73 10.99 16.51
CA ILE A 94 8.17 10.94 16.69
C ILE A 94 8.71 12.27 17.16
N ALA A 95 8.25 13.35 16.57
CA ALA A 95 8.79 14.65 16.89
C ALA A 95 8.21 15.25 18.15
N GLY A 96 6.96 14.91 18.41
CA GLY A 96 6.28 15.57 19.50
C GLY A 96 6.35 14.89 20.78
N ALA A 97 6.93 13.77 20.75
CA ALA A 97 6.92 12.99 21.96
C ALA A 97 7.58 13.65 23.09
#